data_1bc9f1f78946dd7600501db6ebd48050
#
_entry.id   1bc9f1f78946dd7600501db6ebd48050
#
_cell.length_a   1.000
_cell.length_b   1.000
_cell.length_c   1.000
_cell.angle_alpha   90.00
_cell.angle_beta   90.00
_cell.angle_gamma   90.00
#
_symmetry.space_group_name_H-M   'P 1'
#
loop_
_entity.id
_entity.type
_entity.pdbx_description
1 polymer ?
#
loop_
_entity_poly.entity_id
_entity_poly.type
_entity_poly.pdbx_seq_one_letter_code
_entity_poly.pdbx_strand_id
1 'polypeptide(L)'
;MYFAYGSNMNLDQMAMRCPGAVLGQIVCLPDWQYFINGNGYAGIEKKEGSKVLGCLWTLKEKHWRALDHYEGVAGGYYERVEMEVGLLGQNTFAKVWVYLSCNYQYGIPQPRYQIAVVEGARQVQLPVDYLPILESWVNGCPD
;
A
#
# COMPACT_ATOMS: atom_id res chain seq x y z
N MET A 1 9.18 1.35 -10.68
CA MET A 1 7.74 1.20 -10.38
C MET A 1 7.51 1.16 -8.87
N TYR A 2 6.40 1.71 -8.45
CA TYR A 2 6.01 1.80 -7.04
C TYR A 2 4.83 0.88 -6.76
N PHE A 3 4.95 0.05 -5.73
CA PHE A 3 3.87 -0.83 -5.26
C PHE A 3 3.12 -0.14 -4.12
N ALA A 4 1.88 0.25 -4.40
CA ALA A 4 0.97 0.87 -3.42
C ALA A 4 -0.01 -0.18 -2.90
N TYR A 5 -0.01 -0.39 -1.59
CA TYR A 5 -0.90 -1.34 -0.92
C TYR A 5 -1.86 -0.66 0.07
N GLY A 6 -1.67 0.61 0.33
CA GLY A 6 -2.45 1.40 1.30
C GLY A 6 -3.14 2.59 0.65
N SER A 7 -3.07 3.76 1.29
CA SER A 7 -3.83 4.94 0.86
C SER A 7 -3.42 5.45 -0.53
N ASN A 8 -2.20 5.14 -0.99
CA ASN A 8 -1.77 5.56 -2.33
C ASN A 8 -2.40 4.75 -3.47
N MET A 9 -3.27 3.80 -3.16
CA MET A 9 -4.20 3.24 -4.14
C MET A 9 -5.34 4.21 -4.47
N ASN A 10 -5.60 5.16 -3.60
CA ASN A 10 -6.67 6.13 -3.79
C ASN A 10 -6.28 7.13 -4.89
N LEU A 11 -7.07 7.13 -5.98
CA LEU A 11 -6.76 7.92 -7.16
C LEU A 11 -6.78 9.42 -6.88
N ASP A 12 -7.72 9.87 -6.05
CA ASP A 12 -7.81 11.29 -5.70
C ASP A 12 -6.59 11.73 -4.89
N GLN A 13 -6.15 10.91 -3.96
CA GLN A 13 -4.97 11.19 -3.15
C GLN A 13 -3.71 11.23 -4.00
N MET A 14 -3.54 10.26 -4.91
CA MET A 14 -2.37 10.23 -5.79
C MET A 14 -2.36 11.38 -6.80
N ALA A 15 -3.53 11.81 -7.27
CA ALA A 15 -3.62 12.99 -8.12
C ALA A 15 -3.07 14.25 -7.43
N MET A 16 -3.24 14.33 -6.11
CA MET A 16 -2.72 15.45 -5.31
C MET A 16 -1.23 15.30 -4.99
N ARG A 17 -0.83 14.11 -4.55
CA ARG A 17 0.57 13.85 -4.12
C ARG A 17 1.52 13.73 -5.29
N CYS A 18 1.09 13.06 -6.35
CA CYS A 18 1.92 12.69 -7.49
C CYS A 18 1.22 12.98 -8.82
N PRO A 19 0.92 14.26 -9.12
CA PRO A 19 0.24 14.58 -10.37
C PRO A 19 1.06 14.10 -11.57
N GLY A 20 0.40 13.38 -12.47
CA GLY A 20 1.03 12.81 -13.65
C GLY A 20 1.59 11.39 -13.46
N ALA A 21 1.49 10.81 -12.26
CA ALA A 21 1.82 9.41 -12.05
C ALA A 21 0.85 8.53 -12.86
N VAL A 22 1.36 7.41 -13.39
CA VAL A 22 0.58 6.53 -14.27
C VAL A 22 0.24 5.24 -13.55
N LEU A 23 -1.07 4.98 -13.42
CA LEU A 23 -1.56 3.75 -12.82
C LEU A 23 -1.26 2.56 -13.73
N GLY A 24 -0.74 1.48 -13.14
CA GLY A 24 -0.43 0.23 -13.82
C GLY A 24 -1.27 -0.93 -13.33
N GLN A 25 -0.67 -2.12 -13.31
CA GLN A 25 -1.35 -3.38 -13.05
C GLN A 25 -1.53 -3.64 -11.55
N ILE A 26 -2.43 -4.56 -11.23
CA ILE A 26 -2.58 -5.11 -9.89
C ILE A 26 -1.52 -6.19 -9.67
N VAL A 27 -0.92 -6.17 -8.49
CA VAL A 27 0.15 -7.10 -8.12
C VAL A 27 -0.14 -7.76 -6.79
N CYS A 28 0.51 -8.90 -6.57
CA CYS A 28 0.40 -9.70 -5.36
C CYS A 28 1.78 -9.93 -4.75
N LEU A 29 1.89 -9.68 -3.45
CA LEU A 29 3.06 -10.03 -2.65
C LEU A 29 2.65 -11.18 -1.72
N PRO A 30 3.02 -12.44 -2.05
CA PRO A 30 2.68 -13.58 -1.21
C PRO A 30 3.52 -13.61 0.06
N ASP A 31 2.98 -14.25 1.10
CA ASP A 31 3.63 -14.41 2.40
C ASP A 31 3.92 -13.12 3.14
N TRP A 32 3.06 -12.13 2.92
CA TRP A 32 2.99 -10.87 3.65
C TRP A 32 1.54 -10.58 4.00
N GLN A 33 1.32 -9.78 5.04
CA GLN A 33 -0.04 -9.35 5.42
C GLN A 33 -0.09 -7.85 5.71
N TYR A 34 -1.25 -7.29 5.43
CA TYR A 34 -1.58 -5.90 5.71
C TYR A 34 -1.89 -5.70 7.19
N PHE A 35 -1.45 -4.59 7.77
CA PHE A 35 -1.83 -4.18 9.13
C PHE A 35 -1.84 -2.65 9.23
N ILE A 36 -2.46 -2.15 10.30
CA ILE A 36 -2.37 -0.73 10.66
C ILE A 36 -1.37 -0.60 11.80
N ASN A 37 -0.36 0.23 11.61
CA ASN A 37 0.70 0.41 12.58
C ASN A 37 0.29 1.29 13.77
N GLY A 38 1.16 1.41 14.76
CA GLY A 38 0.91 2.17 15.97
C GLY A 38 0.66 3.66 15.74
N ASN A 39 1.05 4.18 14.58
CA ASN A 39 0.78 5.57 14.19
C ASN A 39 -0.55 5.75 13.46
N GLY A 40 -1.25 4.66 13.18
CA GLY A 40 -2.56 4.70 12.51
C GLY A 40 -2.52 4.66 10.98
N TYR A 41 -1.42 4.19 10.40
CA TYR A 41 -1.21 4.10 8.96
C TYR A 41 -0.89 2.68 8.53
N ALA A 42 -1.08 2.39 7.24
CA ALA A 42 -0.87 1.05 6.70
C ALA A 42 0.59 0.63 6.71
N GLY A 43 0.79 -0.64 7.04
CA GLY A 43 2.06 -1.34 6.90
C GLY A 43 1.83 -2.73 6.36
N ILE A 44 2.91 -3.41 6.04
CA ILE A 44 2.88 -4.83 5.70
C ILE A 44 4.00 -5.54 6.44
N GLU A 45 3.78 -6.81 6.77
CA GLU A 45 4.75 -7.62 7.49
C GLU A 45 4.72 -9.04 6.96
N LYS A 46 5.80 -9.77 7.16
CA LYS A 46 5.87 -11.17 6.73
C LYS A 46 4.86 -12.01 7.48
N LYS A 47 4.09 -12.80 6.72
CA LYS A 47 3.11 -13.74 7.28
C LYS A 47 2.89 -14.87 6.29
N GLU A 48 3.47 -16.04 6.57
CA GLU A 48 3.32 -17.21 5.72
C GLU A 48 1.84 -17.53 5.48
N GLY A 49 1.48 -17.79 4.24
CA GLY A 49 0.12 -18.13 3.83
C GLY A 49 -0.80 -16.94 3.59
N SER A 50 -0.40 -15.72 3.97
CA SER A 50 -1.14 -14.50 3.68
C SER A 50 -0.65 -13.86 2.39
N LYS A 51 -1.35 -12.85 1.92
CA LYS A 51 -0.94 -12.08 0.73
C LYS A 51 -1.36 -10.63 0.85
N VAL A 52 -0.60 -9.76 0.22
CA VAL A 52 -0.91 -8.34 0.09
C VAL A 52 -1.12 -8.05 -1.39
N LEU A 53 -2.26 -7.48 -1.71
CA LEU A 53 -2.57 -7.00 -3.05
C LEU A 53 -2.49 -5.48 -3.09
N GLY A 54 -2.15 -4.95 -4.24
CA GLY A 54 -2.12 -3.52 -4.47
C GLY A 54 -1.91 -3.23 -5.94
N CYS A 55 -1.60 -1.99 -6.26
CA CYS A 55 -1.41 -1.55 -7.64
C CYS A 55 -0.01 -0.97 -7.84
N LEU A 56 0.41 -0.97 -9.10
CA LEU A 56 1.67 -0.35 -9.48
C LEU A 56 1.41 1.07 -9.99
N TRP A 57 2.36 1.95 -9.70
CA TRP A 57 2.44 3.29 -10.27
C TRP A 57 3.78 3.48 -10.97
N THR A 58 3.76 4.04 -12.15
CA THR A 58 4.97 4.53 -12.80
C THR A 58 5.20 5.96 -12.34
N LEU A 59 6.33 6.19 -11.68
CA LEU A 59 6.67 7.47 -11.05
C LEU A 59 7.87 8.10 -11.71
N LYS A 60 7.88 9.43 -11.75
CA LYS A 60 9.05 10.24 -12.09
C LYS A 60 9.82 10.58 -10.80
N GLU A 61 11.02 11.10 -10.93
CA GLU A 61 11.86 11.43 -9.79
C GLU A 61 11.19 12.43 -8.84
N LYS A 62 10.46 13.42 -9.39
CA LYS A 62 9.71 14.39 -8.57
C LYS A 62 8.65 13.72 -7.70
N HIS A 63 8.03 12.63 -8.22
CA HIS A 63 7.03 11.87 -7.48
C HIS A 63 7.67 11.12 -6.32
N TRP A 64 8.84 10.53 -6.53
CA TRP A 64 9.57 9.84 -5.47
C TRP A 64 9.94 10.80 -4.33
N ARG A 65 10.38 12.01 -4.66
CA ARG A 65 10.68 13.02 -3.63
C ARG A 65 9.43 13.39 -2.83
N ALA A 66 8.30 13.55 -3.51
CA ALA A 66 7.04 13.85 -2.85
C ALA A 66 6.60 12.71 -1.92
N LEU A 67 6.65 11.46 -2.40
CA LEU A 67 6.25 10.30 -1.60
C LEU A 67 7.19 10.07 -0.42
N ASP A 68 8.50 10.19 -0.61
CA ASP A 68 9.45 10.06 0.50
C ASP A 68 9.12 11.07 1.61
N HIS A 69 8.69 12.26 1.24
CA HIS A 69 8.25 13.28 2.19
C HIS A 69 6.95 12.87 2.89
N TYR A 70 5.91 12.48 2.14
CA TYR A 70 4.62 12.07 2.71
C TYR A 70 4.75 10.84 3.59
N GLU A 71 5.62 9.91 3.23
CA GLU A 71 5.87 8.70 4.02
C GLU A 71 6.82 8.93 5.20
N GLY A 72 7.41 10.11 5.29
CA GLY A 72 8.29 10.46 6.41
C GLY A 72 9.57 9.64 6.45
N VAL A 73 10.16 9.34 5.30
CA VAL A 73 11.38 8.51 5.21
C VAL A 73 12.51 9.13 6.01
N ALA A 74 12.73 10.43 5.90
CA ALA A 74 13.78 11.13 6.64
C ALA A 74 13.55 11.09 8.16
N GLY A 75 12.28 10.99 8.60
CA GLY A 75 11.93 10.91 10.01
C GLY A 75 11.87 9.48 10.57
N GLY A 76 12.17 8.47 9.75
CA GLY A 76 12.20 7.09 10.20
C GLY A 76 10.82 6.43 10.33
N TYR A 77 9.77 6.99 9.71
CA TYR A 77 8.43 6.40 9.75
C TYR A 77 8.28 5.24 8.77
N TYR A 78 8.85 5.35 7.60
CA TYR A 78 8.88 4.30 6.58
C TYR A 78 10.28 4.24 5.96
N GLU A 79 10.62 3.06 5.44
CA GLU A 79 11.80 2.91 4.60
C GLU A 79 11.39 2.44 3.22
N ARG A 80 12.07 2.93 2.20
CA ARG A 80 11.82 2.54 0.81
C ARG A 80 12.75 1.41 0.44
N VAL A 81 12.19 0.25 0.11
CA VAL A 81 12.96 -0.95 -0.23
C VAL A 81 12.53 -1.50 -1.58
N GLU A 82 13.44 -2.21 -2.24
CA GLU A 82 13.14 -2.91 -3.49
C GLU A 82 12.67 -4.32 -3.17
N MET A 83 11.59 -4.75 -3.84
CA MET A 83 11.02 -6.08 -3.68
C MET A 83 10.56 -6.61 -5.03
N GLU A 84 10.33 -7.93 -5.10
CA GLU A 84 9.75 -8.58 -6.26
C GLU A 84 8.30 -8.96 -5.98
N VAL A 85 7.40 -8.61 -6.88
CA VAL A 85 5.96 -8.90 -6.77
C VAL A 85 5.48 -9.63 -8.01
N GLY A 86 4.43 -10.44 -7.87
CA GLY A 86 3.80 -11.13 -8.98
C GLY A 86 2.71 -10.29 -9.62
N LEU A 87 2.66 -10.25 -10.95
CA LEU A 87 1.56 -9.62 -11.67
C LEU A 87 0.33 -10.52 -11.55
N LEU A 88 -0.79 -9.95 -11.08
CA LEU A 88 -1.98 -10.75 -10.81
C LEU A 88 -2.54 -11.41 -12.07
N GLY A 89 -2.83 -12.70 -11.98
CA GLY A 89 -3.33 -13.47 -13.11
C GLY A 89 -2.29 -13.84 -14.16
N GLN A 90 -1.02 -13.53 -13.92
CA GLN A 90 0.08 -13.83 -14.83
C GLN A 90 1.18 -14.58 -14.09
N ASN A 91 1.98 -15.33 -14.83
CA ASN A 91 3.14 -16.03 -14.28
C ASN A 91 4.42 -15.21 -14.51
N THR A 92 4.35 -13.92 -14.20
CA THR A 92 5.43 -12.96 -14.35
C THR A 92 5.61 -12.14 -13.08
N PHE A 93 6.84 -11.65 -12.86
CA PHE A 93 7.20 -10.89 -11.68
C PHE A 93 7.81 -9.56 -12.09
N ALA A 94 7.73 -8.59 -11.20
CA ALA A 94 8.31 -7.27 -11.41
C ALA A 94 9.08 -6.84 -10.18
N LYS A 95 10.22 -6.17 -10.39
CA LYS A 95 10.93 -5.48 -9.32
C LYS A 95 10.28 -4.14 -9.09
N VAL A 96 9.96 -3.84 -7.83
CA VAL A 96 9.24 -2.62 -7.45
C VAL A 96 9.85 -2.03 -6.19
N TRP A 97 9.62 -0.74 -5.99
CA TRP A 97 9.89 -0.08 -4.73
C TRP A 97 8.63 -0.08 -3.89
N VAL A 98 8.80 -0.28 -2.59
CA VAL A 98 7.69 -0.30 -1.64
C VAL A 98 8.12 0.41 -0.35
N TYR A 99 7.16 1.06 0.32
CA TYR A 99 7.40 1.65 1.63
C TYR A 99 7.02 0.66 2.72
N LEU A 100 7.99 0.29 3.55
CA LEU A 100 7.75 -0.57 4.70
C LEU A 100 7.68 0.28 5.96
N SER A 101 6.66 0.05 6.78
CA SER A 101 6.54 0.71 8.07
C SER A 101 7.71 0.34 8.97
N CYS A 102 8.27 1.32 9.68
CA CYS A 102 9.28 1.08 10.70
C CYS A 102 8.65 0.77 12.07
N ASN A 103 7.33 0.88 12.18
CA ASN A 103 6.58 0.58 13.39
C ASN A 103 5.71 -0.65 13.16
N TYR A 104 6.02 -1.75 13.84
CA TYR A 104 5.31 -3.02 13.71
C TYR A 104 4.28 -3.27 14.81
N GLN A 105 4.05 -2.30 15.69
CA GLN A 105 2.95 -2.39 16.63
C GLN A 105 1.62 -2.17 15.89
N TYR A 106 0.58 -2.89 16.30
CA TYR A 106 -0.74 -2.69 15.73
C TYR A 106 -1.44 -1.51 16.40
N GLY A 107 -2.13 -0.73 15.60
CA GLY A 107 -2.82 0.46 16.06
C GLY A 107 -4.22 0.59 15.46
N ILE A 108 -4.81 1.74 15.73
CA ILE A 108 -6.13 2.12 15.21
C ILE A 108 -5.89 3.10 14.06
N PRO A 109 -6.60 2.95 12.92
CA PRO A 109 -6.40 3.87 11.80
C PRO A 109 -6.70 5.31 12.20
N GLN A 110 -5.92 6.23 11.67
CA GLN A 110 -6.25 7.65 11.75
C GLN A 110 -7.65 7.88 11.15
N PRO A 111 -8.39 8.91 11.64
CA PRO A 111 -9.74 9.17 11.14
C PRO A 111 -9.80 9.22 9.62
N ARG A 112 -10.76 8.48 9.05
CA ARG A 112 -11.00 8.35 7.60
C ARG A 112 -9.89 7.70 6.78
N TYR A 113 -8.75 7.37 7.40
CA TYR A 113 -7.61 6.80 6.67
C TYR A 113 -7.99 5.47 6.01
N GLN A 114 -8.50 4.52 6.79
CA GLN A 114 -8.80 3.18 6.26
C GLN A 114 -9.97 3.20 5.27
N ILE A 115 -10.91 4.12 5.45
CA ILE A 115 -11.99 4.32 4.47
C ILE A 115 -11.40 4.75 3.12
N ALA A 116 -10.42 5.66 3.14
CA ALA A 116 -9.73 6.08 1.91
C ALA A 116 -8.94 4.93 1.27
N VAL A 117 -8.34 4.04 2.07
CA VAL A 117 -7.66 2.84 1.56
C VAL A 117 -8.68 1.93 0.85
N VAL A 118 -9.81 1.64 1.49
CA VAL A 118 -10.85 0.78 0.90
C VAL A 118 -11.41 1.39 -0.38
N GLU A 119 -11.68 2.68 -0.39
CA GLU A 119 -12.13 3.39 -1.59
C GLU A 119 -11.10 3.27 -2.71
N GLY A 120 -9.82 3.49 -2.40
CA GLY A 120 -8.73 3.34 -3.37
C GLY A 120 -8.65 1.94 -3.94
N ALA A 121 -8.77 0.93 -3.08
CA ALA A 121 -8.78 -0.46 -3.51
C ALA A 121 -9.91 -0.75 -4.51
N ARG A 122 -11.09 -0.17 -4.27
CA ARG A 122 -12.21 -0.28 -5.22
C ARG A 122 -11.95 0.47 -6.51
N GLN A 123 -11.38 1.68 -6.42
CA GLN A 123 -11.07 2.50 -7.60
C GLN A 123 -10.09 1.79 -8.55
N VAL A 124 -9.08 1.13 -8.00
CA VAL A 124 -8.10 0.39 -8.81
C VAL A 124 -8.54 -1.05 -9.11
N GLN A 125 -9.73 -1.43 -8.65
CA GLN A 125 -10.36 -2.71 -8.94
C GLN A 125 -9.61 -3.92 -8.39
N LEU A 126 -9.19 -3.85 -7.12
CA LEU A 126 -8.67 -5.04 -6.45
C LEU A 126 -9.76 -6.13 -6.42
N PRO A 127 -9.37 -7.41 -6.45
CA PRO A 127 -10.34 -8.51 -6.35
C PRO A 127 -11.28 -8.34 -5.16
N VAL A 128 -12.56 -8.60 -5.37
CA VAL A 128 -13.60 -8.37 -4.34
C VAL A 128 -13.39 -9.25 -3.10
N ASP A 129 -12.75 -10.40 -3.25
CA ASP A 129 -12.45 -11.30 -2.13
C ASP A 129 -11.29 -10.81 -1.26
N TYR A 130 -10.52 -9.83 -1.73
CA TYR A 130 -9.48 -9.18 -0.94
C TYR A 130 -10.01 -8.00 -0.12
N LEU A 131 -11.07 -7.34 -0.57
CA LEU A 131 -11.61 -6.14 0.10
C LEU A 131 -11.97 -6.36 1.56
N PRO A 132 -12.55 -7.50 1.98
CA PRO A 132 -12.85 -7.73 3.39
C PRO A 132 -11.64 -7.64 4.32
N ILE A 133 -10.45 -7.98 3.83
CA ILE A 133 -9.21 -7.86 4.60
C ILE A 133 -8.96 -6.39 4.96
N LEU A 134 -9.13 -5.48 4.00
CA LEU A 134 -8.96 -4.05 4.22
C LEU A 134 -10.10 -3.47 5.05
N GLU A 135 -11.33 -3.89 4.80
CA GLU A 135 -12.51 -3.42 5.52
C GLU A 135 -12.46 -3.81 7.00
N SER A 136 -11.85 -4.96 7.32
CA SER A 136 -11.74 -5.44 8.68
C SER A 136 -10.97 -4.49 9.60
N TRP A 137 -10.14 -3.61 9.05
CA TRP A 137 -9.36 -2.65 9.81
C TRP A 137 -10.06 -1.29 10.02
N VAL A 138 -11.22 -1.07 9.42
CA VAL A 138 -11.90 0.25 9.48
C VAL A 138 -12.18 0.68 10.92
N ASN A 139 -12.52 -0.26 11.80
CA ASN A 139 -12.85 0.01 13.21
C ASN A 139 -11.73 -0.40 14.17
N GLY A 140 -10.51 -0.55 13.67
CA GLY A 140 -9.36 -0.96 14.47
C GLY A 140 -8.89 -2.36 14.15
N CYS A 141 -8.04 -2.94 15.02
CA CYS A 141 -7.46 -4.24 14.77
C CYS A 141 -8.55 -5.33 14.70
N PRO A 142 -8.61 -6.12 13.63
CA PRO A 142 -9.53 -7.25 13.56
C PRO A 142 -9.11 -8.36 14.53
N ASP A 143 -10.10 -9.06 15.03
CA ASP A 143 -9.90 -10.19 15.96
C ASP A 143 -9.27 -11.42 15.28
#